data_988a699b1696073f82e3ee071d73e145
#
_entry.id   988a699b1696073f82e3ee071d73e145
#
_cell.length_a   1.000
_cell.length_b   1.000
_cell.length_c   1.000
_cell.angle_alpha   90.00
_cell.angle_beta   90.00
_cell.angle_gamma   90.00
#
_symmetry.space_group_name_H-M   'P 1'
#
loop_
_entity.id
_entity.type
_entity.pdbx_description
1 polymer ?
#
loop_
_entity_poly.entity_id
_entity_poly.type
_entity_poly.pdbx_seq_one_letter_code
_entity_poly.pdbx_strand_id
1 'polypeptide(L)'
;MSSHFDFVAIGDITTDAFIRIKSAETSRDKRKLLLSFGDKVPYEFVEIVRAVGNSPNAAVAAKRLGLSSALVANVGDDHNGGECLATLKRNGVSIEFIKAHQHKETNYHYVLWFEDDRTILVKHHEYNYKLPDLDEPRWIYLSSLGEKTLSYHKEIAEFLGKNPD
;
A
#
# COMPACT_ATOMS: atom_id res chain seq x y z
N MET A 1 -5.61 -6.59 26.98
CA MET A 1 -4.16 -6.47 27.06
C MET A 1 -3.76 -5.71 25.83
N SER A 2 -3.21 -4.50 25.99
CA SER A 2 -2.67 -3.71 24.90
C SER A 2 -1.51 -4.48 24.28
N SER A 3 -1.51 -4.68 22.97
CA SER A 3 -0.45 -5.39 22.27
C SER A 3 0.64 -4.37 21.91
N HIS A 4 1.71 -4.38 22.70
CA HIS A 4 2.89 -3.56 22.41
C HIS A 4 3.60 -4.10 21.15
N PHE A 5 3.68 -3.29 20.09
CA PHE A 5 4.36 -3.64 18.85
C PHE A 5 5.78 -3.10 18.82
N ASP A 6 6.72 -3.91 18.32
CA ASP A 6 8.06 -3.43 18.02
C ASP A 6 8.06 -2.47 16.83
N PHE A 7 7.18 -2.71 15.83
CA PHE A 7 7.18 -1.98 14.57
C PHE A 7 5.75 -1.71 14.09
N VAL A 8 5.42 -0.44 13.90
CA VAL A 8 4.15 -0.01 13.30
C VAL A 8 4.44 0.76 12.02
N ALA A 9 3.96 0.23 10.89
CA ALA A 9 4.00 0.96 9.63
C ALA A 9 2.70 1.76 9.44
N ILE A 10 2.81 2.97 8.91
CA ILE A 10 1.67 3.86 8.59
C ILE A 10 1.74 4.25 7.13
N GLY A 11 0.69 3.99 6.35
CA GLY A 11 0.63 4.39 4.95
C GLY A 11 -0.43 3.65 4.15
N ASP A 12 -0.46 3.94 2.86
CA ASP A 12 -1.44 3.32 1.97
C ASP A 12 -1.11 1.86 1.68
N ILE A 13 -2.16 1.09 1.50
CA ILE A 13 -2.16 -0.31 1.06
C ILE A 13 -2.93 -0.42 -0.25
N THR A 14 -2.44 -1.26 -1.14
CA THR A 14 -3.03 -1.45 -2.47
C THR A 14 -2.97 -2.90 -2.93
N THR A 15 -3.71 -3.18 -3.98
CA THR A 15 -3.51 -4.35 -4.85
C THR A 15 -2.87 -3.89 -6.14
N ASP A 16 -1.80 -4.52 -6.57
CA ASP A 16 -1.15 -4.26 -7.85
C ASP A 16 -1.41 -5.42 -8.82
N ALA A 17 -1.93 -5.09 -10.01
CA ALA A 17 -2.04 -6.01 -11.13
C ALA A 17 -0.88 -5.77 -12.09
N PHE A 18 0.12 -6.64 -12.07
CA PHE A 18 1.25 -6.60 -13.00
C PHE A 18 0.82 -7.21 -14.33
N ILE A 19 0.79 -6.37 -15.36
CA ILE A 19 0.43 -6.75 -16.73
C ILE A 19 1.72 -6.79 -17.55
N ARG A 20 2.19 -7.99 -17.90
CA ARG A 20 3.35 -8.15 -18.77
C ARG A 20 2.97 -7.85 -20.22
N ILE A 21 3.33 -6.66 -20.70
CA ILE A 21 3.06 -6.24 -22.08
C ILE A 21 3.99 -6.98 -23.03
N LYS A 22 3.43 -7.57 -24.09
CA LYS A 22 4.18 -8.37 -25.06
C LYS A 22 4.94 -7.51 -26.06
N SER A 23 4.36 -6.39 -26.47
CA SER A 23 4.99 -5.45 -27.40
C SER A 23 4.59 -4.03 -27.07
N ALA A 24 5.56 -3.15 -27.01
CA ALA A 24 5.43 -1.71 -26.87
C ALA A 24 6.67 -1.03 -27.45
N GLU A 25 6.66 0.28 -27.50
CA GLU A 25 7.85 1.06 -27.85
C GLU A 25 8.23 1.95 -26.67
N THR A 26 9.50 2.33 -26.60
CA THR A 26 9.97 3.33 -25.66
C THR A 26 10.49 4.54 -26.41
N SER A 27 10.43 5.74 -25.81
CA SER A 27 11.11 6.91 -26.37
C SER A 27 12.64 6.68 -26.41
N ARG A 28 13.36 7.43 -27.25
CA ARG A 28 14.84 7.28 -27.39
C ARG A 28 15.60 7.42 -26.08
N ASP A 29 15.09 8.26 -25.17
CA ASP A 29 15.64 8.48 -23.83
C ASP A 29 15.13 7.46 -22.79
N LYS A 30 14.33 6.47 -23.20
CA LYS A 30 13.68 5.44 -22.37
C LYS A 30 12.82 5.98 -21.22
N ARG A 31 12.34 7.23 -21.31
CA ARG A 31 11.51 7.85 -20.27
C ARG A 31 10.02 7.67 -20.48
N LYS A 32 9.59 7.24 -21.66
CA LYS A 32 8.17 7.07 -21.98
C LYS A 32 7.91 5.69 -22.56
N LEU A 33 6.88 5.04 -22.07
CA LEU A 33 6.26 3.88 -22.69
C LEU A 33 5.26 4.38 -23.73
N LEU A 34 5.33 3.89 -24.95
CA LEU A 34 4.50 4.29 -26.08
C LEU A 34 3.62 3.12 -26.51
N LEU A 35 2.32 3.35 -26.54
CA LEU A 35 1.31 2.42 -27.02
C LEU A 35 0.53 3.11 -28.15
N SER A 36 0.21 2.39 -29.22
CA SER A 36 -0.56 2.93 -30.30
C SER A 36 -2.00 3.25 -29.86
N PHE A 37 -2.42 4.48 -30.11
CA PHE A 37 -3.77 4.92 -29.75
C PHE A 37 -4.82 4.11 -30.52
N GLY A 38 -5.82 3.57 -29.80
CA GLY A 38 -6.92 2.79 -30.39
C GLY A 38 -6.55 1.35 -30.76
N ASP A 39 -5.34 0.90 -30.49
CA ASP A 39 -4.88 -0.45 -30.82
C ASP A 39 -5.25 -1.49 -29.72
N LYS A 40 -5.19 -2.76 -30.08
CA LYS A 40 -5.32 -3.90 -29.17
C LYS A 40 -3.92 -4.39 -28.83
N VAL A 41 -3.40 -3.99 -27.67
CA VAL A 41 -2.06 -4.35 -27.23
C VAL A 41 -2.10 -5.73 -26.55
N PRO A 42 -1.39 -6.74 -27.10
CA PRO A 42 -1.35 -8.07 -26.48
C PRO A 42 -0.48 -8.04 -25.22
N TYR A 43 -0.87 -8.81 -24.22
CA TYR A 43 -0.08 -9.06 -23.02
C TYR A 43 0.20 -10.57 -22.88
N GLU A 44 1.21 -10.95 -22.08
CA GLU A 44 1.58 -12.34 -21.86
C GLU A 44 0.81 -12.94 -20.69
N PHE A 45 0.83 -12.24 -19.56
CA PHE A 45 0.13 -12.66 -18.34
C PHE A 45 -0.20 -11.47 -17.44
N VAL A 46 -1.05 -11.71 -16.47
CA VAL A 46 -1.33 -10.79 -15.36
C VAL A 46 -1.02 -11.51 -14.05
N GLU A 47 -0.23 -10.87 -13.19
CA GLU A 47 -0.01 -11.30 -11.82
C GLU A 47 -0.61 -10.29 -10.86
N ILE A 48 -1.45 -10.76 -9.94
CA ILE A 48 -2.12 -9.90 -8.96
C ILE A 48 -1.44 -10.08 -7.61
N VAL A 49 -0.82 -9.00 -7.12
CA VAL A 49 -0.13 -8.99 -5.84
C VAL A 49 -0.93 -8.14 -4.85
N ARG A 50 -1.32 -8.77 -3.74
CA ARG A 50 -2.18 -8.19 -2.71
C ARG A 50 -1.39 -7.59 -1.57
N ALA A 51 -1.96 -6.59 -0.91
CA ALA A 51 -1.38 -5.95 0.27
C ALA A 51 0.04 -5.43 0.04
N VAL A 52 0.23 -4.70 -1.05
CA VAL A 52 1.49 -4.07 -1.42
C VAL A 52 1.46 -2.57 -1.16
N GLY A 53 2.62 -1.94 -1.31
CA GLY A 53 2.91 -0.55 -0.98
C GLY A 53 4.07 -0.47 0.01
N ASN A 54 4.61 0.71 0.22
CA ASN A 54 5.80 0.87 1.06
C ASN A 54 5.55 0.39 2.50
N SER A 55 4.44 0.82 3.11
CA SER A 55 4.11 0.46 4.50
C SER A 55 3.78 -1.02 4.68
N PRO A 56 2.90 -1.67 3.90
CA PRO A 56 2.67 -3.10 4.06
C PRO A 56 3.91 -3.94 3.77
N ASN A 57 4.74 -3.56 2.79
CA ASN A 57 5.99 -4.25 2.52
C ASN A 57 6.96 -4.16 3.71
N ALA A 58 7.09 -2.97 4.33
CA ALA A 58 7.90 -2.77 5.52
C ALA A 58 7.38 -3.57 6.73
N ALA A 59 6.05 -3.57 6.96
CA ALA A 59 5.44 -4.34 8.04
C ALA A 59 5.67 -5.85 7.89
N VAL A 60 5.52 -6.38 6.66
CA VAL A 60 5.79 -7.80 6.37
C VAL A 60 7.29 -8.11 6.54
N ALA A 61 8.18 -7.22 6.09
CA ALA A 61 9.62 -7.40 6.26
C ALA A 61 10.01 -7.42 7.74
N ALA A 62 9.52 -6.46 8.54
CA ALA A 62 9.73 -6.41 9.99
C ALA A 62 9.26 -7.71 10.68
N LYS A 63 8.07 -8.21 10.30
CA LYS A 63 7.54 -9.47 10.83
C LYS A 63 8.43 -10.67 10.49
N ARG A 64 8.92 -10.74 9.25
CA ARG A 64 9.82 -11.83 8.81
C ARG A 64 11.20 -11.78 9.50
N LEU A 65 11.62 -10.60 9.95
CA LEU A 65 12.81 -10.40 10.75
C LEU A 65 12.61 -10.69 12.26
N GLY A 66 11.42 -11.13 12.66
CA GLY A 66 11.11 -11.58 14.02
C GLY A 66 10.47 -10.53 14.91
N LEU A 67 10.18 -9.32 14.43
CA LEU A 67 9.52 -8.26 15.20
C LEU A 67 8.03 -8.51 15.32
N SER A 68 7.40 -8.04 16.41
CA SER A 68 5.96 -7.84 16.46
C SER A 68 5.60 -6.65 15.57
N SER A 69 4.74 -6.85 14.56
CA SER A 69 4.50 -5.86 13.52
C SER A 69 3.01 -5.62 13.28
N ALA A 70 2.62 -4.36 13.14
CA ALA A 70 1.28 -3.94 12.78
C ALA A 70 1.29 -2.92 11.63
N LEU A 71 0.15 -2.78 10.96
CA LEU A 71 -0.06 -1.82 9.89
C LEU A 71 -1.24 -0.92 10.21
N VAL A 72 -1.02 0.40 10.17
CA VAL A 72 -2.07 1.43 10.15
C VAL A 72 -2.35 1.80 8.70
N ALA A 73 -3.51 1.42 8.21
CA ALA A 73 -3.91 1.68 6.83
C ALA A 73 -5.44 1.77 6.69
N ASN A 74 -5.89 2.12 5.49
CA ASN A 74 -7.31 2.19 5.16
C ASN A 74 -7.59 1.34 3.93
N VAL A 75 -8.68 0.58 3.95
CA VAL A 75 -9.16 -0.23 2.83
C VAL A 75 -10.66 0.02 2.62
N GLY A 76 -11.17 -0.35 1.46
CA GLY A 76 -12.61 -0.46 1.25
C GLY A 76 -13.20 -1.73 1.88
N ASP A 77 -14.50 -1.82 1.96
CA ASP A 77 -15.23 -3.04 2.35
C ASP A 77 -15.48 -3.99 1.16
N ASP A 78 -14.69 -3.82 0.10
CA ASP A 78 -14.75 -4.59 -1.13
C ASP A 78 -13.93 -5.89 -1.06
N HIS A 79 -14.05 -6.71 -2.12
CA HIS A 79 -13.30 -7.95 -2.24
C HIS A 79 -11.77 -7.74 -2.13
N ASN A 80 -11.23 -6.67 -2.74
CA ASN A 80 -9.79 -6.39 -2.71
C ASN A 80 -9.32 -6.05 -1.29
N GLY A 81 -10.12 -5.32 -0.52
CA GLY A 81 -9.84 -5.04 0.90
C GLY A 81 -9.77 -6.31 1.73
N GLY A 82 -10.75 -7.20 1.56
CA GLY A 82 -10.76 -8.51 2.22
C GLY A 82 -9.51 -9.34 1.90
N GLU A 83 -9.09 -9.38 0.63
CA GLU A 83 -7.89 -10.10 0.19
C GLU A 83 -6.59 -9.48 0.75
N CYS A 84 -6.52 -8.14 0.83
CA CYS A 84 -5.39 -7.46 1.45
C CYS A 84 -5.27 -7.84 2.94
N LEU A 85 -6.37 -7.80 3.69
CA LEU A 85 -6.40 -8.18 5.10
C LEU A 85 -6.00 -9.64 5.31
N ALA A 86 -6.53 -10.55 4.47
CA ALA A 86 -6.17 -11.97 4.51
C ALA A 86 -4.69 -12.20 4.23
N THR A 87 -4.12 -11.44 3.28
CA THR A 87 -2.69 -11.52 2.93
C THR A 87 -1.79 -11.07 4.07
N LEU A 88 -2.12 -9.96 4.74
CA LEU A 88 -1.36 -9.49 5.90
C LEU A 88 -1.43 -10.49 7.06
N LYS A 89 -2.61 -11.04 7.36
CA LYS A 89 -2.78 -12.09 8.38
C LYS A 89 -1.91 -13.32 8.09
N ARG A 90 -1.90 -13.81 6.84
CA ARG A 90 -1.04 -14.93 6.42
C ARG A 90 0.45 -14.65 6.60
N ASN A 91 0.86 -13.39 6.48
CA ASN A 91 2.23 -12.95 6.74
C ASN A 91 2.50 -12.61 8.23
N GLY A 92 1.52 -12.80 9.12
CA GLY A 92 1.66 -12.59 10.56
C GLY A 92 1.71 -11.11 10.99
N VAL A 93 1.31 -10.18 10.12
CA VAL A 93 1.17 -8.75 10.45
C VAL A 93 -0.17 -8.52 11.12
N SER A 94 -0.19 -7.78 12.25
CA SER A 94 -1.45 -7.38 12.90
C SER A 94 -2.21 -6.38 12.02
N ILE A 95 -3.50 -6.62 11.90
CA ILE A 95 -4.45 -5.79 11.14
C ILE A 95 -5.37 -4.96 12.03
N GLU A 96 -5.13 -4.94 13.34
CA GLU A 96 -6.04 -4.28 14.32
C GLU A 96 -6.20 -2.79 14.09
N PHE A 97 -5.19 -2.15 13.49
CA PHE A 97 -5.20 -0.72 13.15
C PHE A 97 -5.61 -0.44 11.70
N ILE A 98 -6.08 -1.45 10.96
CA ILE A 98 -6.58 -1.24 9.60
C ILE A 98 -8.08 -0.98 9.62
N LYS A 99 -8.49 0.15 9.06
CA LYS A 99 -9.89 0.55 8.98
C LYS A 99 -10.48 0.18 7.62
N ALA A 100 -11.52 -0.65 7.63
CA ALA A 100 -12.35 -0.88 6.46
C ALA A 100 -13.48 0.17 6.39
N HIS A 101 -13.62 0.82 5.25
CA HIS A 101 -14.60 1.89 5.01
C HIS A 101 -15.77 1.37 4.20
N GLN A 102 -16.99 1.48 4.78
CA GLN A 102 -18.22 1.04 4.11
C GLN A 102 -18.45 1.80 2.80
N HIS A 103 -18.87 1.07 1.77
CA HIS A 103 -19.16 1.58 0.44
C HIS A 103 -17.99 2.30 -0.24
N LYS A 104 -16.77 1.93 0.11
CA LYS A 104 -15.53 2.37 -0.55
C LYS A 104 -14.85 1.20 -1.24
N GLU A 105 -14.08 1.51 -2.27
CA GLU A 105 -13.19 0.57 -2.92
C GLU A 105 -11.78 0.68 -2.32
N THR A 106 -11.04 -0.41 -2.37
CA THR A 106 -9.62 -0.46 -2.00
C THR A 106 -8.75 0.06 -3.14
N ASN A 107 -7.66 0.74 -2.82
CA ASN A 107 -6.68 1.20 -3.80
C ASN A 107 -6.26 0.05 -4.71
N TYR A 108 -6.21 0.32 -6.00
CA TYR A 108 -5.88 -0.67 -7.01
C TYR A 108 -5.07 -0.03 -8.12
N HIS A 109 -3.89 -0.59 -8.40
CA HIS A 109 -2.99 -0.09 -9.43
C HIS A 109 -2.84 -1.11 -10.55
N TYR A 110 -2.67 -0.61 -11.77
CA TYR A 110 -2.24 -1.42 -12.90
C TYR A 110 -0.78 -1.11 -13.19
N VAL A 111 0.05 -2.12 -13.14
CA VAL A 111 1.49 -2.02 -13.38
C VAL A 111 1.79 -2.54 -14.77
N LEU A 112 1.97 -1.64 -15.72
CA LEU A 112 2.35 -1.97 -17.07
C LEU A 112 3.83 -2.31 -17.11
N TRP A 113 4.16 -3.58 -17.19
CA TRP A 113 5.53 -4.09 -17.17
C TRP A 113 5.99 -4.40 -18.60
N PHE A 114 7.02 -3.70 -19.05
CA PHE A 114 7.63 -3.89 -20.36
C PHE A 114 9.14 -3.89 -20.23
N GLU A 115 9.83 -4.85 -20.85
CA GLU A 115 11.28 -5.07 -20.71
C GLU A 115 11.69 -5.15 -19.23
N ASP A 116 12.57 -4.25 -18.79
CA ASP A 116 13.19 -4.24 -17.46
C ASP A 116 12.52 -3.23 -16.50
N ASP A 117 11.50 -2.49 -16.96
CA ASP A 117 10.87 -1.43 -16.16
C ASP A 117 9.34 -1.43 -16.29
N ARG A 118 8.70 -0.54 -15.58
CA ARG A 118 7.25 -0.46 -15.46
C ARG A 118 6.74 0.97 -15.45
N THR A 119 5.51 1.10 -15.91
CA THR A 119 4.69 2.30 -15.72
C THR A 119 3.48 1.93 -14.87
N ILE A 120 3.21 2.69 -13.80
CA ILE A 120 2.12 2.37 -12.88
C ILE A 120 0.96 3.33 -13.11
N LEU A 121 -0.21 2.78 -13.40
CA LEU A 121 -1.48 3.51 -13.43
C LEU A 121 -2.04 3.49 -12.01
N VAL A 122 -1.98 4.64 -11.35
CA VAL A 122 -2.33 4.79 -9.94
C VAL A 122 -3.77 5.23 -9.79
N LYS A 123 -4.53 4.56 -8.90
CA LYS A 123 -5.84 5.01 -8.44
C LYS A 123 -5.88 4.93 -6.92
N HIS A 124 -5.88 6.09 -6.27
CA HIS A 124 -6.11 6.22 -4.83
C HIS A 124 -7.56 6.60 -4.55
N HIS A 125 -8.14 5.97 -3.53
CA HIS A 125 -9.42 6.35 -2.96
C HIS A 125 -9.22 7.27 -1.76
N GLU A 126 -10.10 8.26 -1.60
CA GLU A 126 -10.09 9.14 -0.44
C GLU A 126 -10.79 8.44 0.74
N TYR A 127 -10.07 8.29 1.84
CA TYR A 127 -10.59 7.76 3.08
C TYR A 127 -10.69 8.85 4.17
N ASN A 128 -11.48 8.56 5.19
CA ASN A 128 -11.47 9.37 6.40
C ASN A 128 -10.33 8.90 7.30
N TYR A 129 -9.14 9.47 7.08
CA TYR A 129 -7.93 9.16 7.82
C TYR A 129 -8.04 9.64 9.27
N LYS A 130 -7.69 8.78 10.18
CA LYS A 130 -7.57 9.08 11.61
C LYS A 130 -6.53 8.15 12.21
N LEU A 131 -5.64 8.68 13.03
CA LEU A 131 -4.67 7.87 13.76
C LEU A 131 -5.41 7.08 14.84
N PRO A 132 -5.29 5.75 14.88
CA PRO A 132 -5.79 4.97 16.01
C PRO A 132 -4.94 5.26 17.25
N ASP A 133 -5.44 4.87 18.42
CA ASP A 133 -4.65 4.87 19.64
C ASP A 133 -3.55 3.81 19.51
N LEU A 134 -2.32 4.28 19.38
CA LEU A 134 -1.12 3.44 19.27
C LEU A 134 -0.46 3.39 20.64
N ASP A 135 -0.31 2.19 21.14
CA ASP A 135 0.31 1.93 22.44
C ASP A 135 1.83 1.93 22.29
N GLU A 136 2.43 3.09 22.30
CA GLU A 136 3.88 3.41 22.26
C GLU A 136 4.74 2.36 21.53
N PRO A 137 4.61 2.22 20.19
CA PRO A 137 5.41 1.28 19.44
C PRO A 137 6.87 1.69 19.48
N ARG A 138 7.78 0.71 19.52
CA ARG A 138 9.22 0.98 19.53
C ARG A 138 9.72 1.70 18.27
N TRP A 139 9.11 1.42 17.11
CA TRP A 139 9.45 2.02 15.84
C TRP A 139 8.19 2.35 15.03
N ILE A 140 8.14 3.56 14.49
CA ILE A 140 7.12 3.98 13.55
C ILE A 140 7.76 4.23 12.19
N TYR A 141 7.20 3.61 11.15
CA TYR A 141 7.58 3.83 9.77
C TYR A 141 6.44 4.52 9.03
N LEU A 142 6.58 5.81 8.75
CA LEU A 142 5.62 6.58 7.95
C LEU A 142 6.05 6.58 6.49
N SER A 143 5.15 6.20 5.59
CA SER A 143 5.39 6.20 4.15
C SER A 143 4.33 6.97 3.37
N SER A 144 4.24 6.69 2.06
CA SER A 144 3.33 7.38 1.15
C SER A 144 1.88 7.24 1.60
N LEU A 145 1.19 8.35 1.54
CA LEU A 145 -0.25 8.48 1.71
C LEU A 145 -0.81 9.22 0.50
N GLY A 146 -2.08 8.98 0.16
CA GLY A 146 -2.76 9.67 -0.93
C GLY A 146 -2.78 11.20 -0.75
N GLU A 147 -3.15 11.90 -1.80
CA GLU A 147 -3.34 13.36 -1.75
C GLU A 147 -4.36 13.74 -0.67
N LYS A 148 -4.32 14.99 -0.20
CA LYS A 148 -5.24 15.55 0.82
C LYS A 148 -5.12 14.93 2.23
N THR A 149 -3.97 14.36 2.58
CA THR A 149 -3.71 13.78 3.90
C THR A 149 -2.93 14.69 4.86
N LEU A 150 -2.82 15.99 4.56
CA LEU A 150 -2.03 16.93 5.39
C LEU A 150 -2.51 16.99 6.84
N SER A 151 -3.82 16.96 7.10
CA SER A 151 -4.36 16.92 8.47
C SER A 151 -3.95 15.65 9.21
N TYR A 152 -3.92 14.54 8.52
CA TYR A 152 -3.48 13.26 9.08
C TYR A 152 -1.97 13.25 9.39
N HIS A 153 -1.14 13.85 8.52
CA HIS A 153 0.28 14.03 8.82
C HIS A 153 0.52 14.88 10.07
N LYS A 154 -0.29 15.94 10.29
CA LYS A 154 -0.22 16.75 11.51
C LYS A 154 -0.59 15.95 12.75
N GLU A 155 -1.63 15.13 12.68
CA GLU A 155 -2.05 14.24 13.77
C GLU A 155 -0.94 13.24 14.15
N ILE A 156 -0.28 12.65 13.14
CA ILE A 156 0.88 11.77 13.34
C ILE A 156 2.05 12.52 13.98
N ALA A 157 2.35 13.73 13.48
CA ALA A 157 3.43 14.55 14.03
C ALA A 157 3.17 14.97 15.49
N GLU A 158 1.92 15.29 15.83
CA GLU A 158 1.53 15.58 17.21
C GLU A 158 1.66 14.37 18.13
N PHE A 159 1.31 13.19 17.64
CA PHE A 159 1.52 11.93 18.38
C PHE A 159 3.00 11.69 18.64
N LEU A 160 3.85 11.78 17.61
CA LEU A 160 5.30 11.62 17.75
C LEU A 160 5.93 12.67 18.66
N GLY A 161 5.46 13.91 18.63
CA GLY A 161 5.94 14.98 19.52
C GLY A 161 5.60 14.78 21.00
N LYS A 162 4.58 13.97 21.30
CA LYS A 162 4.22 13.59 22.69
C LYS A 162 4.98 12.36 23.19
N ASN A 163 5.52 11.56 22.25
CA ASN A 163 6.22 10.31 22.52
C ASN A 163 7.62 10.36 21.84
N PRO A 164 8.56 11.17 22.37
CA PRO A 164 9.82 11.48 21.67
C PRO A 164 10.89 10.37 21.73
N ASP A 165 10.72 9.30 22.54
CA ASP A 165 11.71 8.28 22.81
C ASP A 165 11.45 6.96 22.05
#